data_1b83c4f069f2fabc30d80fe311428184
#
_entry.id   1b83c4f069f2fabc30d80fe311428184
#
_cell.length_a   1.000
_cell.length_b   1.000
_cell.length_c   1.000
_cell.angle_alpha   90.00
_cell.angle_beta   90.00
_cell.angle_gamma   90.00
#
_symmetry.space_group_name_H-M   'P 1'
#
loop_
_entity.id
_entity.type
_entity.pdbx_description
1 polymer ?
#
loop_
_entity_poly.entity_id
_entity_poly.type
_entity_poly.pdbx_seq_one_letter_code
_entity_poly.pdbx_strand_id
1 'polypeptide(L)'
;MTALIIALLVAAGLFGIGLYGALSQTNLVMIMMGIELMLSAGILNLVAFWRFLHPGAYAGQMFVLIVMTVMALDMAVGFGVGTARFRAKGSVEMNEAEELKG
;
A
#
# COMPACT_ATOMS: atom_id res chain seq x y z
N MET A 1 6.08 -12.57 -22.93
CA MET A 1 5.11 -13.26 -22.05
C MET A 1 5.73 -13.75 -20.76
N THR A 2 6.95 -14.30 -20.82
CA THR A 2 7.63 -14.75 -19.58
C THR A 2 7.85 -13.59 -18.60
N ALA A 3 8.27 -12.44 -19.10
CA ALA A 3 8.49 -11.26 -18.25
C ALA A 3 7.20 -10.79 -17.60
N LEU A 4 6.07 -10.85 -18.31
CA LEU A 4 4.76 -10.51 -17.74
C LEU A 4 4.40 -11.45 -16.61
N ILE A 5 4.60 -12.76 -16.82
CA ILE A 5 4.30 -13.76 -15.80
C ILE A 5 5.16 -13.53 -14.57
N ILE A 6 6.45 -13.25 -14.74
CA ILE A 6 7.36 -12.96 -13.63
C ILE A 6 6.89 -11.73 -12.87
N ALA A 7 6.50 -10.66 -13.57
CA ALA A 7 6.01 -9.44 -12.95
C ALA A 7 4.75 -9.71 -12.12
N LEU A 8 3.83 -10.50 -12.66
CA LEU A 8 2.59 -10.85 -11.95
C LEU A 8 2.87 -11.71 -10.72
N LEU A 9 3.84 -12.62 -10.80
CA LEU A 9 4.23 -13.44 -9.65
C LEU A 9 4.86 -12.59 -8.56
N VAL A 10 5.72 -11.64 -8.93
CA VAL A 10 6.31 -10.70 -7.98
C VAL A 10 5.21 -9.88 -7.30
N ALA A 11 4.25 -9.39 -8.09
CA ALA A 11 3.13 -8.62 -7.55
C ALA A 11 2.30 -9.46 -6.57
N ALA A 12 2.06 -10.71 -6.89
CA ALA A 12 1.32 -11.61 -6.01
C ALA A 12 2.07 -11.81 -4.69
N GLY A 13 3.40 -11.97 -4.75
CA GLY A 13 4.23 -12.09 -3.56
C GLY A 13 4.19 -10.84 -2.71
N LEU A 14 4.32 -9.68 -3.33
CA LEU A 14 4.23 -8.39 -2.62
C LEU A 14 2.87 -8.21 -1.95
N PHE A 15 1.80 -8.55 -2.65
CA PHE A 15 0.46 -8.45 -2.10
C PHE A 15 0.31 -9.36 -0.88
N GLY A 16 0.79 -10.60 -0.98
CA GLY A 16 0.74 -11.56 0.12
C GLY A 16 1.52 -11.09 1.34
N ILE A 17 2.73 -10.57 1.14
CA ILE A 17 3.55 -10.03 2.22
C ILE A 17 2.85 -8.82 2.85
N GLY A 18 2.30 -7.93 2.04
CA GLY A 18 1.58 -6.75 2.52
C GLY A 18 0.34 -7.13 3.31
N LEU A 19 -0.41 -8.11 2.82
CA LEU A 19 -1.60 -8.60 3.50
C LEU A 19 -1.25 -9.20 4.86
N TYR A 20 -0.21 -10.03 4.90
CA TYR A 20 0.26 -10.60 6.15
C TYR A 20 0.67 -9.50 7.13
N GLY A 21 1.43 -8.52 6.66
CA GLY A 21 1.85 -7.39 7.49
C GLY A 21 0.68 -6.59 8.01
N ALA A 22 -0.31 -6.31 7.16
CA ALA A 22 -1.48 -5.51 7.57
C ALA A 22 -2.33 -6.24 8.61
N LEU A 23 -2.48 -7.56 8.46
CA LEU A 23 -3.35 -8.33 9.34
C LEU A 23 -2.67 -8.77 10.63
N SER A 24 -1.34 -8.92 10.64
CA SER A 24 -0.62 -9.49 11.77
C SER A 24 -0.06 -8.45 12.74
N GLN A 25 0.00 -7.17 12.35
CA GLN A 25 0.61 -6.13 13.17
C GLN A 25 -0.44 -5.33 13.92
N THR A 26 -0.05 -4.85 15.10
CA THR A 26 -0.90 -3.95 15.89
C THR A 26 -0.40 -2.50 15.82
N ASN A 27 0.85 -2.30 15.41
CA ASN A 27 1.43 -0.97 15.26
C ASN A 27 0.85 -0.31 14.00
N LEU A 28 0.31 0.90 14.13
CA LEU A 28 -0.32 1.61 13.03
C LEU A 28 0.62 1.80 11.84
N VAL A 29 1.88 2.15 12.09
CA VAL A 29 2.86 2.38 11.02
C VAL A 29 3.11 1.08 10.24
N MET A 30 3.23 -0.05 10.95
CA MET A 30 3.45 -1.34 10.30
C MET A 30 2.23 -1.78 9.47
N ILE A 31 1.03 -1.53 9.97
CA ILE A 31 -0.20 -1.82 9.24
C ILE A 31 -0.25 -0.99 7.95
N MET A 32 0.10 0.27 8.03
CA MET A 32 0.14 1.16 6.87
C MET A 32 1.17 0.71 5.85
N MET A 33 2.34 0.28 6.30
CA MET A 33 3.37 -0.25 5.40
C MET A 33 2.86 -1.50 4.67
N GLY A 34 2.13 -2.36 5.35
CA GLY A 34 1.52 -3.53 4.74
C GLY A 34 0.52 -3.15 3.66
N ILE A 35 -0.35 -2.18 3.95
CA ILE A 35 -1.33 -1.68 2.98
C ILE A 35 -0.62 -1.06 1.77
N GLU A 36 0.46 -0.31 2.01
CA GLU A 36 1.23 0.29 0.92
C GLU A 36 1.86 -0.77 0.01
N LEU A 37 2.34 -1.88 0.58
CA LEU A 37 2.84 -3.00 -0.22
C LEU A 37 1.75 -3.60 -1.08
N MET A 38 0.53 -3.74 -0.54
CA MET A 38 -0.61 -4.26 -1.31
C MET A 38 -0.95 -3.32 -2.47
N LEU A 39 -0.95 -2.01 -2.23
CA LEU A 39 -1.21 -1.03 -3.26
C LEU A 39 -0.10 -1.02 -4.31
N SER A 40 1.16 -1.17 -3.89
CA SER A 40 2.29 -1.27 -4.80
C SER A 40 2.17 -2.49 -5.71
N ALA A 41 1.69 -3.61 -5.18
CA ALA A 41 1.43 -4.81 -5.96
C ALA A 41 0.38 -4.55 -7.05
N GLY A 42 -0.67 -3.81 -6.70
CA GLY A 42 -1.69 -3.41 -7.67
C GLY A 42 -1.13 -2.55 -8.78
N ILE A 43 -0.28 -1.58 -8.43
CA ILE A 43 0.38 -0.73 -9.42
C ILE A 43 1.30 -1.55 -10.32
N LEU A 44 2.05 -2.49 -9.75
CA LEU A 44 2.92 -3.34 -10.53
C LEU A 44 2.12 -4.15 -11.56
N ASN A 45 0.95 -4.66 -11.17
CA ASN A 45 0.05 -5.33 -12.10
C ASN A 45 -0.38 -4.40 -13.23
N LEU A 46 -0.78 -3.17 -12.91
CA LEU A 46 -1.20 -2.20 -13.91
C LEU A 46 -0.08 -1.87 -14.89
N VAL A 47 1.11 -1.64 -14.37
CA VAL A 47 2.29 -1.36 -15.21
C VAL A 47 2.62 -2.54 -16.09
N ALA A 48 2.58 -3.76 -15.53
CA ALA A 48 2.88 -4.97 -16.28
C ALA A 48 1.89 -5.17 -17.43
N PHE A 49 0.59 -5.04 -17.15
CA PHE A 49 -0.43 -5.18 -18.19
C PHE A 49 -0.29 -4.09 -19.25
N TRP A 50 -0.06 -2.84 -18.84
CA TRP A 50 0.15 -1.76 -19.80
C TRP A 50 1.37 -2.04 -20.68
N ARG A 51 2.49 -2.40 -20.08
CA ARG A 51 3.75 -2.58 -20.78
C ARG A 51 3.70 -3.70 -21.81
N PHE A 52 3.02 -4.80 -21.49
CA PHE A 52 3.06 -6.01 -22.31
C PHE A 52 1.84 -6.18 -23.22
N LEU A 53 0.72 -5.51 -22.93
CA LEU A 53 -0.49 -5.64 -23.71
C LEU A 53 -0.81 -4.40 -24.54
N HIS A 54 -0.62 -3.20 -23.98
CA HIS A 54 -0.98 -1.95 -24.64
C HIS A 54 0.10 -0.88 -24.43
N PRO A 55 1.34 -1.11 -24.92
CA PRO A 55 2.44 -0.17 -24.63
C PRO A 55 2.26 1.22 -25.24
N GLY A 56 1.40 1.37 -26.25
CA GLY A 56 1.11 2.66 -26.85
C GLY A 56 0.01 3.47 -26.18
N ALA A 57 -0.64 2.92 -25.16
CA ALA A 57 -1.76 3.59 -24.51
C ALA A 57 -1.26 4.52 -23.40
N TYR A 58 -1.47 5.83 -23.57
CA TYR A 58 -1.09 6.81 -22.55
C TYR A 58 -2.00 6.76 -21.33
N ALA A 59 -3.24 6.29 -21.50
CA ALA A 59 -4.20 6.23 -20.40
C ALA A 59 -3.69 5.38 -19.23
N GLY A 60 -2.97 4.27 -19.54
CA GLY A 60 -2.40 3.43 -18.50
C GLY A 60 -1.36 4.15 -17.65
N GLN A 61 -0.47 4.93 -18.31
CA GLN A 61 0.54 5.71 -17.60
C GLN A 61 -0.10 6.79 -16.73
N MET A 62 -1.11 7.49 -17.27
CA MET A 62 -1.81 8.53 -16.52
C MET A 62 -2.49 7.94 -15.29
N PHE A 63 -3.14 6.79 -15.46
CA PHE A 63 -3.81 6.12 -14.35
C PHE A 63 -2.83 5.72 -13.27
N VAL A 64 -1.66 5.18 -13.65
CA VAL A 64 -0.62 4.79 -12.69
C VAL A 64 -0.14 6.01 -11.92
N LEU A 65 0.09 7.14 -12.58
CA LEU A 65 0.52 8.37 -11.91
C LEU A 65 -0.52 8.85 -10.90
N ILE A 66 -1.80 8.80 -11.27
CA ILE A 66 -2.88 9.20 -10.36
C ILE A 66 -2.90 8.29 -9.13
N VAL A 67 -2.81 6.97 -9.33
CA VAL A 67 -2.83 6.01 -8.22
C VAL A 67 -1.61 6.22 -7.31
N MET A 68 -0.42 6.45 -7.87
CA MET A 68 0.77 6.72 -7.08
C MET A 68 0.62 8.00 -6.25
N THR A 69 0.01 9.03 -6.80
CA THR A 69 -0.27 10.27 -6.07
C THR A 69 -1.21 10.00 -4.90
N VAL A 70 -2.27 9.24 -5.14
CA VAL A 70 -3.22 8.86 -4.08
C VAL A 70 -2.52 8.07 -2.98
N MET A 71 -1.64 7.13 -3.35
CA MET A 71 -0.86 6.37 -2.38
C MET A 71 0.02 7.26 -1.52
N ALA A 72 0.69 8.25 -2.14
CA ALA A 72 1.52 9.18 -1.41
C ALA A 72 0.69 10.01 -0.42
N LEU A 73 -0.50 10.44 -0.84
CA LEU A 73 -1.41 11.19 0.03
C LEU A 73 -1.91 10.33 1.18
N ASP A 74 -2.26 9.09 0.91
CA ASP A 74 -2.70 8.16 1.95
C ASP A 74 -1.60 7.96 3.00
N MET A 75 -0.37 7.80 2.55
CA MET A 75 0.77 7.63 3.46
C MET A 75 0.97 8.89 4.30
N ALA A 76 0.88 10.07 3.69
CA ALA A 76 1.04 11.34 4.40
C ALA A 76 -0.04 11.52 5.47
N VAL A 77 -1.31 11.23 5.11
CA VAL A 77 -2.42 11.32 6.06
C VAL A 77 -2.23 10.32 7.19
N GLY A 78 -1.83 9.10 6.86
CA GLY A 78 -1.61 8.06 7.87
C GLY A 78 -0.51 8.41 8.84
N PHE A 79 0.61 8.95 8.36
CA PHE A 79 1.68 9.42 9.24
C PHE A 79 1.21 10.61 10.09
N GLY A 80 0.37 11.48 9.52
CA GLY A 80 -0.21 12.58 10.28
C GLY A 80 -1.08 12.09 11.44
N VAL A 81 -1.94 11.13 11.16
CA VAL A 81 -2.80 10.52 12.19
C VAL A 81 -1.95 9.80 13.22
N GLY A 82 -0.94 9.02 12.78
CA GLY A 82 -0.04 8.32 13.68
C GLY A 82 0.73 9.27 14.59
N THR A 83 1.20 10.39 14.04
CA THR A 83 1.93 11.40 14.82
C THR A 83 1.01 12.05 15.85
N ALA A 84 -0.20 12.42 15.45
CA ALA A 84 -1.16 13.02 16.36
C ALA A 84 -1.50 12.08 17.50
N ARG A 85 -1.69 10.80 17.19
CA ARG A 85 -1.97 9.78 18.19
C ARG A 85 -0.79 9.57 19.12
N PHE A 86 0.43 9.53 18.58
CA PHE A 86 1.63 9.38 19.38
C PHE A 86 1.77 10.54 20.37
N ARG A 87 1.52 11.77 19.92
CA ARG A 87 1.59 12.94 20.80
C ARG A 87 0.55 12.90 21.89
N ALA A 88 -0.63 12.36 21.60
CA ALA A 88 -1.71 12.28 22.57
C ALA A 88 -1.52 11.16 23.59
N LYS A 89 -1.00 10.00 23.16
CA LYS A 89 -0.95 8.78 23.96
C LYS A 89 0.43 8.20 24.17
N GLY A 90 1.44 8.68 23.46
CA GLY A 90 2.79 8.14 23.53
C GLY A 90 2.97 6.83 22.82
N SER A 91 2.00 6.40 22.00
CA SER A 91 2.05 5.12 21.31
C SER A 91 1.23 5.16 20.01
N VAL A 92 1.63 4.32 19.03
CA VAL A 92 0.90 4.14 17.78
C VAL A 92 0.23 2.76 17.71
N GLU A 93 0.11 2.07 18.85
CA GLU A 93 -0.53 0.76 18.91
C GLU A 93 -2.04 0.88 18.81
N MET A 94 -2.63 0.10 17.90
CA MET A 94 -4.08 0.14 17.66
C MET A 94 -4.90 -0.42 18.80
N ASN A 95 -4.36 -1.41 19.50
CA ASN A 95 -5.07 -1.99 20.66
C ASN A 95 -5.22 -1.00 21.80
N GLU A 96 -4.32 -0.01 21.92
CA GLU A 96 -4.47 1.04 22.91
C GLU A 96 -5.58 2.01 22.53
N ALA A 97 -5.88 2.15 21.24
CA ALA A 97 -6.99 2.96 20.77
C ALA A 97 -8.34 2.41 21.26
N GLU A 98 -8.46 1.11 21.35
CA GLU A 98 -9.69 0.47 21.84
C GLU A 98 -9.92 0.75 23.32
N GLU A 99 -8.86 0.83 24.11
CA GLU A 99 -8.96 1.13 25.53
C GLU A 99 -9.54 2.51 25.77
N LEU A 100 -9.31 3.45 24.86
CA LEU A 100 -9.80 4.81 25.00
C LEU A 100 -11.31 4.93 24.83
N LYS A 101 -11.91 3.97 24.15
CA LYS A 101 -13.36 3.96 23.94
C LYS A 101 -14.10 3.35 25.12
N GLY A 102 -13.41 2.56 25.88
CA GLY A 102 -13.98 1.92 27.06
C GLY A 102 -13.82 2.74 28.30
#